data_ec31c54da97c18bec3403131e3f02065
#
_entry.id   ec31c54da97c18bec3403131e3f02065
#
_cell.length_a   1.000
_cell.length_b   1.000
_cell.length_c   1.000
_cell.angle_alpha   90.00
_cell.angle_beta   90.00
_cell.angle_gamma   90.00
#
_symmetry.space_group_name_H-M   'P 1'
#
loop_
_entity.id
_entity.type
_entity.pdbx_description
1 polymer ?
#
loop_
_entity_poly.entity_id
_entity_poly.type
_entity_poly.pdbx_seq_one_letter_code
_entity_poly.pdbx_strand_id
1 'polypeptide(L)'
;MMNKKYIASLIGGLLISMALGSHAETPEKKIIGKWYNPHTYRMSGELKGFQFKKGGKCKALGIKILDLKTWKIKDGNLIIEGDRLPQEPGEERSEYRTVEKIEILRNDSLRVLIAPP
;
A
#
# COMPACT_ATOMS: atom_id res chain seq x y z
N MET A 1 14.77 -13.50 12.38
CA MET A 1 13.48 -13.80 11.76
C MET A 1 12.86 -12.51 11.27
N MET A 2 12.57 -12.43 9.97
CA MET A 2 11.96 -11.23 9.42
C MET A 2 10.46 -11.24 9.68
N ASN A 3 9.98 -10.19 10.34
CA ASN A 3 8.55 -10.02 10.51
C ASN A 3 7.94 -9.52 9.20
N LYS A 4 6.96 -10.23 8.71
CA LYS A 4 6.23 -9.79 7.54
C LYS A 4 5.25 -8.69 7.93
N LYS A 5 5.18 -7.66 7.11
CA LYS A 5 4.24 -6.58 7.29
C LYS A 5 3.02 -6.83 6.42
N TYR A 6 1.85 -6.58 6.95
CA TYR A 6 0.59 -6.86 6.27
C TYR A 6 -0.21 -5.59 6.04
N ILE A 7 -0.79 -5.51 4.84
CA ILE A 7 -1.70 -4.44 4.46
C ILE A 7 -3.11 -5.01 4.33
N ALA A 8 -4.07 -4.32 4.90
CA ALA A 8 -5.48 -4.68 4.78
C ALA A 8 -6.27 -3.50 4.26
N SER A 9 -7.19 -3.77 3.34
CA SER A 9 -8.09 -2.76 2.81
C SER A 9 -9.50 -3.03 3.30
N LEU A 10 -10.16 -1.99 3.82
CA LEU A 10 -11.52 -2.10 4.31
C LEU A 10 -12.38 -1.01 3.69
N ILE A 11 -13.63 -1.37 3.44
CA ILE A 11 -14.67 -0.40 3.06
C ILE A 11 -15.43 -0.08 4.32
N GLY A 12 -15.42 1.17 4.74
CA GLY A 12 -15.99 1.58 6.01
C GLY A 12 -15.01 1.26 7.14
N GLY A 13 -14.63 2.19 7.92
CA GLY A 13 -13.56 2.01 8.85
C GLY A 13 -13.82 2.47 10.26
N LEU A 14 -13.08 1.89 11.15
CA LEU A 14 -13.00 2.32 12.51
C LEU A 14 -11.91 3.38 12.61
N LEU A 15 -12.28 4.56 13.05
CA LEU A 15 -11.30 5.60 13.32
C LEU A 15 -10.59 5.28 14.64
N ILE A 16 -9.30 5.09 14.54
CA ILE A 16 -8.48 4.95 15.73
C ILE A 16 -7.76 6.25 15.96
N SER A 17 -8.11 6.90 17.04
CA SER A 17 -7.41 8.08 17.49
C SER A 17 -6.09 7.63 18.10
N MET A 18 -4.99 8.03 17.49
CA MET A 18 -3.67 7.72 18.01
C MET A 18 -3.18 8.87 18.87
N ALA A 19 -2.96 8.59 20.13
CA ALA A 19 -2.19 9.51 20.95
C ALA A 19 -0.76 9.49 20.44
N LEU A 20 -0.33 10.60 19.89
CA LEU A 20 1.02 10.71 19.37
C LEU A 20 1.98 11.05 20.49
N GLY A 21 2.85 10.12 20.80
CA GLY A 21 3.98 10.42 21.65
C GLY A 21 4.98 11.32 20.94
N SER A 22 5.77 12.06 21.69
CA SER A 22 6.76 12.99 21.14
C SER A 22 7.84 12.32 20.28
N HIS A 23 7.95 10.99 20.35
CA HIS A 23 8.94 10.21 19.61
C HIS A 23 8.34 9.37 18.51
N ALA A 24 7.10 9.64 18.12
CA ALA A 24 6.46 8.90 17.05
C ALA A 24 7.18 9.15 15.72
N GLU A 25 7.49 8.07 15.01
CA GLU A 25 8.02 8.20 13.67
C GLU A 25 6.98 8.82 12.75
N THR A 26 7.44 9.52 11.72
CA THR A 26 6.53 10.03 10.70
C THR A 26 5.89 8.86 9.96
N PRO A 27 4.67 9.05 9.42
CA PRO A 27 4.04 8.00 8.62
C PRO A 27 4.91 7.54 7.45
N GLU A 28 5.64 8.47 6.83
CA GLU A 28 6.54 8.13 5.73
C GLU A 28 7.63 7.15 6.14
N LYS A 29 8.17 7.29 7.34
CA LYS A 29 9.19 6.35 7.83
C LYS A 29 8.59 5.00 8.20
N LYS A 30 7.41 5.01 8.81
CA LYS A 30 6.76 3.77 9.24
C LYS A 30 6.34 2.89 8.07
N ILE A 31 5.97 3.48 6.94
CA ILE A 31 5.46 2.74 5.81
C ILE A 31 6.55 2.11 4.95
N ILE A 32 7.79 2.60 5.06
CA ILE A 32 8.89 2.05 4.27
C ILE A 32 9.07 0.57 4.57
N GLY A 33 9.11 -0.24 3.51
CA GLY A 33 9.27 -1.68 3.59
C GLY A 33 8.32 -2.43 2.69
N LYS A 34 8.24 -3.72 2.91
CA LYS A 34 7.38 -4.61 2.12
C LYS A 34 6.12 -4.94 2.90
N TRP A 35 4.98 -4.74 2.27
CA TRP A 35 3.67 -4.98 2.85
C TRP A 35 2.90 -5.99 2.01
N TYR A 36 2.41 -7.04 2.63
CA TYR A 36 1.73 -8.13 1.93
C TYR A 36 0.26 -8.19 2.33
N ASN A 37 -0.58 -8.60 1.38
CA ASN A 37 -2.00 -8.79 1.64
C ASN A 37 -2.21 -10.19 2.22
N PRO A 38 -2.63 -10.32 3.50
CA PRO A 38 -2.80 -11.62 4.12
C PRO A 38 -3.97 -12.42 3.53
N HIS A 39 -4.99 -11.73 3.02
CA HIS A 39 -6.12 -12.41 2.39
C HIS A 39 -5.69 -13.14 1.12
N THR A 40 -4.90 -12.48 0.28
CA THR A 40 -4.39 -13.11 -0.94
C THR A 40 -3.53 -14.32 -0.60
N TYR A 41 -2.70 -14.22 0.43
CA TYR A 41 -1.87 -15.34 0.85
C TYR A 41 -2.72 -16.53 1.29
N ARG A 42 -3.77 -16.28 2.09
CA ARG A 42 -4.65 -17.36 2.54
C ARG A 42 -5.43 -18.01 1.41
N MET A 43 -5.79 -17.24 0.38
CA MET A 43 -6.59 -17.74 -0.72
C MET A 43 -5.76 -18.50 -1.76
N SER A 44 -4.54 -18.07 -2.02
CA SER A 44 -3.73 -18.61 -3.14
C SER A 44 -2.36 -19.12 -2.73
N GLY A 45 -1.91 -18.84 -1.51
CA GLY A 45 -0.56 -19.14 -1.08
C GLY A 45 0.50 -18.20 -1.63
N GLU A 46 0.09 -17.17 -2.38
CA GLU A 46 1.01 -16.21 -2.98
C GLU A 46 1.14 -14.96 -2.13
N LEU A 47 2.36 -14.47 -2.00
CA LEU A 47 2.63 -13.21 -1.33
C LEU A 47 2.51 -12.08 -2.34
N LYS A 48 1.46 -11.27 -2.20
CA LYS A 48 1.23 -10.10 -3.05
C LYS A 48 1.11 -8.84 -2.21
N GLY A 49 1.66 -7.75 -2.70
CA GLY A 49 1.60 -6.51 -1.97
C GLY A 49 2.41 -5.42 -2.60
N PHE A 50 2.91 -4.54 -1.76
CA PHE A 50 3.62 -3.33 -2.19
C PHE A 50 4.90 -3.15 -1.40
N GLN A 51 5.91 -2.63 -2.07
CA GLN A 51 7.12 -2.19 -1.41
C GLN A 51 7.24 -0.69 -1.54
N PHE A 52 7.30 -0.01 -0.39
CA PHE A 52 7.50 1.44 -0.34
C PHE A 52 8.96 1.70 0.01
N LYS A 53 9.63 2.42 -0.86
CA LYS A 53 11.05 2.72 -0.71
C LYS A 53 11.24 4.17 -0.32
N LYS A 54 12.33 4.44 0.38
CA LYS A 54 12.74 5.80 0.71
C LYS A 54 12.87 6.62 -0.58
N GLY A 55 12.47 7.89 -0.51
CA GLY A 55 12.51 8.77 -1.67
C GLY A 55 11.28 8.72 -2.56
N GLY A 56 10.19 8.08 -2.08
CA GLY A 56 8.93 8.09 -2.80
C GLY A 56 8.83 7.09 -3.93
N LYS A 57 9.68 6.10 -3.97
CA LYS A 57 9.62 5.05 -4.98
C LYS A 57 8.82 3.85 -4.48
N CYS A 58 8.11 3.21 -5.38
CA CYS A 58 7.20 2.13 -5.05
C CYS A 58 7.30 0.99 -6.05
N LYS A 59 7.12 -0.22 -5.56
CA LYS A 59 7.16 -1.41 -6.39
C LYS A 59 6.03 -2.34 -5.99
N ALA A 60 5.39 -2.97 -6.99
CA ALA A 60 4.43 -4.03 -6.74
C ALA A 60 5.16 -5.34 -6.49
N LEU A 61 4.67 -6.12 -5.54
CA LEU A 61 5.21 -7.42 -5.18
C LEU A 61 4.22 -8.50 -5.59
N GLY A 62 4.62 -9.36 -6.52
CA GLY A 62 3.78 -10.46 -6.96
C GLY A 62 2.56 -10.05 -7.79
N ILE A 63 2.47 -8.81 -8.22
CA ILE A 63 1.35 -8.31 -9.03
C ILE A 63 1.89 -7.92 -10.40
N LYS A 64 1.77 -8.83 -11.35
CA LYS A 64 2.41 -8.68 -12.66
C LYS A 64 1.80 -7.59 -13.53
N ILE A 65 0.54 -7.25 -13.29
CA ILE A 65 -0.16 -6.26 -14.10
C ILE A 65 0.14 -4.82 -13.70
N LEU A 66 0.88 -4.62 -12.61
CA LEU A 66 1.19 -3.29 -12.12
C LEU A 66 2.67 -3.00 -12.20
N ASP A 67 2.99 -1.85 -12.77
CA ASP A 67 4.33 -1.29 -12.76
C ASP A 67 4.27 0.00 -11.95
N LEU A 68 4.42 -0.14 -10.62
CA LEU A 68 4.32 1.00 -9.72
C LEU A 68 5.58 1.83 -9.75
N LYS A 69 5.43 3.14 -9.63
CA LYS A 69 6.54 4.08 -9.75
C LYS A 69 6.76 4.88 -8.49
N THR A 70 5.72 5.52 -7.98
CA THR A 70 5.85 6.45 -6.88
C THR A 70 4.76 6.28 -5.83
N TRP A 71 5.11 6.70 -4.63
CA TRP A 71 4.15 6.80 -3.53
C TRP A 71 4.40 8.09 -2.77
N LYS A 72 3.37 8.57 -2.13
CA LYS A 72 3.48 9.68 -1.17
C LYS A 72 2.34 9.60 -0.18
N ILE A 73 2.52 10.26 0.95
CA ILE A 73 1.46 10.44 1.95
C ILE A 73 1.15 11.93 2.00
N LYS A 74 -0.11 12.26 1.78
CA LYS A 74 -0.58 13.63 1.81
C LYS A 74 -1.94 13.69 2.49
N ASP A 75 -2.06 14.54 3.50
CA ASP A 75 -3.32 14.73 4.26
C ASP A 75 -3.89 13.41 4.79
N GLY A 76 -3.01 12.53 5.28
CA GLY A 76 -3.42 11.23 5.81
C GLY A 76 -3.75 10.19 4.76
N ASN A 77 -3.55 10.49 3.49
CA ASN A 77 -3.83 9.57 2.39
C ASN A 77 -2.54 9.03 1.79
N LEU A 78 -2.56 7.74 1.47
CA LEU A 78 -1.49 7.09 0.73
C LEU A 78 -1.85 7.17 -0.75
N ILE A 79 -0.99 7.79 -1.53
CA ILE A 79 -1.18 7.97 -2.97
C ILE A 79 -0.11 7.12 -3.67
N ILE A 80 -0.57 6.19 -4.50
CA ILE A 80 0.31 5.30 -5.25
C ILE A 80 0.06 5.54 -6.73
N GLU A 81 1.12 5.76 -7.48
CA GLU A 81 1.04 6.02 -8.92
C GLU A 81 1.99 5.12 -9.69
N GLY A 82 1.58 4.76 -10.88
CA GLY A 82 2.36 3.94 -11.79
C GLY A 82 1.57 3.65 -13.04
N ASP A 83 1.82 2.48 -13.62
CA ASP A 83 1.14 2.03 -14.82
C ASP A 83 0.51 0.68 -14.62
N ARG A 84 -0.58 0.46 -15.32
CA ARG A 84 -1.15 -0.86 -15.51
C ARG A 84 -0.66 -1.39 -16.85
N LEU A 85 -0.07 -2.59 -16.82
CA LEU A 85 0.51 -3.19 -18.00
C LEU A 85 -0.56 -3.82 -18.89
N PRO A 86 -0.36 -3.84 -20.22
CA PRO A 86 -1.30 -4.50 -21.12
C PRO A 86 -1.43 -5.99 -20.80
N GLN A 87 -2.65 -6.52 -20.90
CA GLN A 87 -2.93 -7.94 -20.67
C GLN A 87 -3.20 -8.70 -21.96
N GLU A 88 -3.56 -8.00 -23.00
CA GLU A 88 -3.91 -8.59 -24.28
C GLU A 88 -3.19 -7.92 -25.43
N PRO A 89 -2.98 -8.62 -26.57
CA PRO A 89 -2.37 -8.01 -27.76
C PRO A 89 -3.17 -6.79 -28.22
N GLY A 90 -2.48 -5.69 -28.51
CA GLY A 90 -3.11 -4.47 -28.94
C GLY A 90 -3.54 -3.53 -27.83
N GLU A 91 -3.50 -3.99 -26.61
CA GLU A 91 -3.80 -3.15 -25.43
C GLU A 91 -2.59 -2.27 -25.12
N GLU A 92 -2.83 -1.04 -24.67
CA GLU A 92 -1.78 -0.12 -24.29
C GLU A 92 -1.63 -0.05 -22.77
N ARG A 93 -0.49 0.40 -22.30
CA ARG A 93 -0.30 0.73 -20.89
C ARG A 93 -1.26 1.85 -20.51
N SER A 94 -1.81 1.76 -19.32
CA SER A 94 -2.71 2.79 -18.81
C SER A 94 -2.20 3.31 -17.46
N GLU A 95 -2.63 4.51 -17.10
CA GLU A 95 -2.27 5.10 -15.83
C GLU A 95 -2.94 4.36 -14.68
N TYR A 96 -2.17 4.12 -13.64
CA TYR A 96 -2.67 3.56 -12.39
C TYR A 96 -2.44 4.57 -11.27
N ARG A 97 -3.49 4.88 -10.55
CA ARG A 97 -3.41 5.79 -9.42
C ARG A 97 -4.44 5.42 -8.37
N THR A 98 -3.99 5.28 -7.13
CA THR A 98 -4.90 5.06 -6.00
C THR A 98 -4.68 6.12 -4.94
N VAL A 99 -5.77 6.50 -4.29
CA VAL A 99 -5.76 7.37 -3.12
C VAL A 99 -6.48 6.62 -2.02
N GLU A 100 -5.76 6.25 -0.98
CA GLU A 100 -6.28 5.42 0.08
C GLU A 100 -6.04 6.09 1.43
N LYS A 101 -7.09 6.23 2.22
CA LYS A 101 -6.96 6.81 3.54
C LYS A 101 -6.26 5.83 4.48
N ILE A 102 -5.20 6.30 5.14
CA ILE A 102 -4.52 5.49 6.14
C ILE A 102 -5.31 5.53 7.43
N GLU A 103 -5.82 4.39 7.86
CA GLU A 103 -6.54 4.27 9.13
C GLU A 103 -5.65 3.78 10.24
N ILE A 104 -4.81 2.80 9.96
CA ILE A 104 -3.88 2.24 10.92
C ILE A 104 -2.53 2.10 10.25
N LEU A 105 -1.49 2.59 10.91
CA LEU A 105 -0.12 2.39 10.45
C LEU A 105 0.76 2.11 11.67
N ARG A 106 1.19 0.85 11.77
CA ARG A 106 2.08 0.36 12.83
C ARG A 106 3.28 -0.31 12.18
N ASN A 107 4.22 -0.76 12.98
CA ASN A 107 5.41 -1.42 12.46
C ASN A 107 5.11 -2.67 11.64
N ASP A 108 4.01 -3.35 11.90
CA ASP A 108 3.65 -4.61 11.26
C ASP A 108 2.25 -4.62 10.65
N SER A 109 1.54 -3.50 10.72
CA SER A 109 0.14 -3.44 10.25
C SER A 109 -0.14 -2.13 9.55
N LEU A 110 -0.70 -2.22 8.37
CA LEU A 110 -1.18 -1.09 7.61
C LEU A 110 -2.61 -1.38 7.19
N ARG A 111 -3.53 -0.51 7.59
CA ARG A 111 -4.91 -0.58 7.15
C ARG A 111 -5.25 0.68 6.39
N VAL A 112 -5.75 0.51 5.19
CA VAL A 112 -6.16 1.62 4.35
C VAL A 112 -7.63 1.46 3.98
N LEU A 113 -8.28 2.60 3.79
CA LEU A 113 -9.66 2.67 3.33
C LEU A 113 -9.63 3.15 1.88
N ILE A 114 -10.18 2.34 0.99
CA ILE A 114 -10.26 2.71 -0.40
C ILE A 114 -11.28 3.83 -0.53
N ALA A 115 -10.86 4.95 -1.10
CA ALA A 115 -11.75 6.07 -1.32
C ALA A 115 -12.87 5.64 -2.28
N PRO A 116 -14.13 6.01 -2.01
CA PRO A 116 -15.21 5.72 -2.97
C PRO A 116 -14.94 6.44 -4.28
N PRO A 117 -15.38 5.85 -5.39
CA PRO A 117 -15.19 6.45 -6.71
C PRO A 117 -15.92 7.79 -6.83
#